data_fe525f3b40d012ac5a114be493a6aca2
#
_entry.id   fe525f3b40d012ac5a114be493a6aca2
#
_cell.length_a   1.000
_cell.length_b   1.000
_cell.length_c   1.000
_cell.angle_alpha   90.00
_cell.angle_beta   90.00
_cell.angle_gamma   90.00
#
_symmetry.space_group_name_H-M   'P 1'
#
loop_
_entity.id
_entity.type
_entity.pdbx_description
1 polymer ?
#
loop_
_entity_poly.entity_id
_entity_poly.type
_entity_poly.pdbx_seq_one_letter_code
_entity_poly.pdbx_strand_id
1 'polypeptide(L)'
;MNGTAAQFDAIFAQAQKPGADQELLEELARVSLDAGEEDRALLIIRDAADRWHDPRLWQWTGILERSLDEHEEALRAFEVAAAIDPTNASIAHGHARVALEAGMPSTDLFRSALQLSPTDGEILLGYAAAMLASGKGEQAEAVLDQALARSPFWLQGHAQLAQLRSKLGKRGLATRSVERAIGSNPDAEALWATLFRILLSAQDFEALEDAIARASTSSISSPLRLSYGSIATAELGRTDDADRLFGQMSDDLRSSVEVWRIRHLLRAGRIAEAVAALDRQLEGDGAAAFWPYASIAWRFAGDPRSDWLEGDSDRLVSVFDLTPDLPGIGELETALRTLHRSEGQYLDQSVRGGSQTDGPLFTKVDPSIRALRAAIVGAVRAHIEQLPPFDERHPLLGKARNRRLRFSGSWSVLLRGGGHHSNHVHPEGWISSAFYVALPKRAEGGDQNAGWLTLGEPQKELGIDLPPFRYVEPRVGQLVLFPSWMWHGTVPFQEGERLTAAFDVRPPI
;
A
#
# COMPACT_ATOMS: atom_id res chain seq x y z
N MET A 1 -6.93 20.96 -7.59
CA MET A 1 -5.96 20.58 -8.63
C MET A 1 -5.42 21.76 -9.48
N ASN A 2 -6.21 22.78 -9.86
CA ASN A 2 -5.72 23.90 -10.69
C ASN A 2 -4.63 24.79 -10.05
N GLY A 3 -4.53 24.86 -8.72
CA GLY A 3 -3.56 25.73 -8.03
C GLY A 3 -2.12 25.19 -8.07
N THR A 4 -1.92 23.90 -7.87
CA THR A 4 -0.57 23.29 -7.76
C THR A 4 0.13 23.23 -9.12
N ALA A 5 -0.59 22.87 -10.18
CA ALA A 5 -0.04 22.87 -11.55
C ALA A 5 0.33 24.29 -12.01
N ALA A 6 -0.51 25.30 -11.74
CA ALA A 6 -0.22 26.68 -12.07
C ALA A 6 0.97 27.23 -11.27
N GLN A 7 1.11 26.85 -10.00
CA GLN A 7 2.25 27.19 -9.16
C GLN A 7 3.54 26.57 -9.71
N PHE A 8 3.50 25.29 -10.07
CA PHE A 8 4.65 24.63 -10.70
C PHE A 8 5.08 25.33 -11.98
N ASP A 9 4.16 25.60 -12.92
CA ASP A 9 4.50 26.26 -14.19
C ASP A 9 5.11 27.65 -13.99
N ALA A 10 4.63 28.41 -13.00
CA ALA A 10 5.19 29.71 -12.67
C ALA A 10 6.64 29.62 -12.14
N ILE A 11 6.92 28.71 -11.23
CA ILE A 11 8.26 28.48 -10.66
C ILE A 11 9.19 27.88 -11.72
N PHE A 12 8.70 26.93 -12.50
CA PHE A 12 9.45 26.30 -13.58
C PHE A 12 9.92 27.34 -14.63
N ALA A 13 9.02 28.25 -15.04
CA ALA A 13 9.36 29.32 -15.96
C ALA A 13 10.40 30.32 -15.39
N GLN A 14 10.44 30.50 -14.06
CA GLN A 14 11.47 31.33 -13.40
C GLN A 14 12.80 30.60 -13.36
N ALA A 15 12.80 29.29 -13.01
CA ALA A 15 14.00 28.47 -12.93
C ALA A 15 14.71 28.26 -14.26
N GLN A 16 14.00 28.44 -15.40
CA GLN A 16 14.60 28.40 -16.74
C GLN A 16 15.36 29.68 -17.10
N LYS A 17 15.21 30.78 -16.34
CA LYS A 17 15.89 32.06 -16.64
C LYS A 17 17.33 32.05 -16.12
N PRO A 18 18.24 32.79 -16.77
CA PRO A 18 19.57 33.00 -16.22
C PRO A 18 19.49 33.66 -14.85
N GLY A 19 20.26 33.15 -13.88
CA GLY A 19 20.30 33.71 -12.52
C GLY A 19 19.36 33.00 -11.51
N ALA A 20 18.75 31.88 -11.87
CA ALA A 20 18.10 31.03 -10.89
C ALA A 20 19.09 30.66 -9.78
N ASP A 21 18.69 30.86 -8.53
CA ASP A 21 19.50 30.52 -7.35
C ASP A 21 19.09 29.15 -6.78
N GLN A 22 19.84 28.72 -5.77
CA GLN A 22 19.62 27.42 -5.12
C GLN A 22 18.23 27.32 -4.49
N GLU A 23 17.77 28.39 -3.82
CA GLU A 23 16.48 28.40 -3.13
C GLU A 23 15.30 28.19 -4.12
N LEU A 24 15.36 28.85 -5.28
CA LEU A 24 14.37 28.70 -6.35
C LEU A 24 14.37 27.23 -6.90
N LEU A 25 15.55 26.61 -7.03
CA LEU A 25 15.66 25.24 -7.53
C LEU A 25 15.17 24.21 -6.49
N GLU A 26 15.44 24.41 -5.21
CA GLU A 26 14.89 23.59 -4.13
C GLU A 26 13.35 23.72 -4.05
N GLU A 27 12.82 24.94 -4.25
CA GLU A 27 11.38 25.18 -4.33
C GLU A 27 10.76 24.49 -5.56
N LEU A 28 11.42 24.56 -6.73
CA LEU A 28 11.01 23.84 -7.93
C LEU A 28 10.93 22.32 -7.67
N ALA A 29 11.95 21.76 -7.03
CA ALA A 29 11.97 20.34 -6.68
C ALA A 29 10.78 19.96 -5.80
N ARG A 30 10.51 20.74 -4.76
CA ARG A 30 9.42 20.49 -3.81
C ARG A 30 8.05 20.56 -4.51
N VAL A 31 7.80 21.65 -5.26
CA VAL A 31 6.51 21.82 -5.94
C VAL A 31 6.30 20.80 -7.06
N SER A 32 7.37 20.32 -7.70
CA SER A 32 7.27 19.28 -8.73
C SER A 32 6.74 17.95 -8.17
N LEU A 33 7.11 17.58 -6.92
CA LEU A 33 6.58 16.39 -6.25
C LEU A 33 5.07 16.50 -6.01
N ASP A 34 4.59 17.67 -5.60
CA ASP A 34 3.18 17.92 -5.33
C ASP A 34 2.34 17.97 -6.64
N ALA A 35 2.97 18.44 -7.74
CA ALA A 35 2.33 18.58 -9.05
C ALA A 35 2.43 17.32 -9.93
N GLY A 36 3.27 16.34 -9.54
CA GLY A 36 3.56 15.19 -10.37
C GLY A 36 4.37 15.49 -11.64
N GLU A 37 5.20 16.55 -11.61
CA GLU A 37 5.97 17.07 -12.74
C GLU A 37 7.50 16.93 -12.49
N GLU A 38 7.91 15.90 -11.76
CA GLU A 38 9.29 15.69 -11.34
C GLU A 38 10.24 15.50 -12.51
N ASP A 39 9.81 14.86 -13.59
CA ASP A 39 10.59 14.65 -14.82
C ASP A 39 10.97 15.96 -15.50
N ARG A 40 10.11 16.99 -15.45
CA ARG A 40 10.41 18.31 -15.98
C ARG A 40 11.40 19.06 -15.09
N ALA A 41 11.21 19.02 -13.78
CA ALA A 41 12.08 19.68 -12.80
C ALA A 41 13.47 19.05 -12.78
N LEU A 42 13.55 17.73 -12.86
CA LEU A 42 14.77 16.93 -12.75
C LEU A 42 15.88 17.40 -13.71
N LEU A 43 15.52 17.73 -14.96
CA LEU A 43 16.49 18.17 -15.98
C LEU A 43 17.22 19.45 -15.56
N ILE A 44 16.49 20.41 -14.99
CA ILE A 44 17.04 21.70 -14.55
C ILE A 44 17.89 21.52 -13.29
N ILE A 45 17.37 20.74 -12.33
CA ILE A 45 18.01 20.54 -11.03
C ILE A 45 19.31 19.76 -11.17
N ARG A 46 19.32 18.70 -11.99
CA ARG A 46 20.52 17.89 -12.25
C ARG A 46 21.62 18.71 -12.93
N ASP A 47 21.29 19.50 -13.95
CA ASP A 47 22.23 20.37 -14.63
C ASP A 47 22.83 21.42 -13.68
N ALA A 48 22.02 21.99 -12.78
CA ALA A 48 22.51 22.90 -11.75
C ALA A 48 23.38 22.19 -10.69
N ALA A 49 22.97 20.99 -10.25
CA ALA A 49 23.74 20.17 -9.29
C ALA A 49 25.14 19.87 -9.81
N ASP A 50 25.25 19.50 -11.08
CA ASP A 50 26.54 19.21 -11.73
C ASP A 50 27.40 20.49 -11.86
N ARG A 51 26.81 21.57 -12.39
CA ARG A 51 27.54 22.84 -12.59
C ARG A 51 28.03 23.48 -11.29
N TRP A 52 27.25 23.44 -10.22
CA TRP A 52 27.57 24.09 -8.96
C TRP A 52 28.27 23.18 -7.97
N HIS A 53 28.35 21.89 -8.30
CA HIS A 53 28.91 20.87 -7.41
C HIS A 53 28.25 20.89 -6.01
N ASP A 54 26.90 21.10 -6.01
CA ASP A 54 26.13 21.34 -4.81
C ASP A 54 25.52 20.05 -4.26
N PRO A 55 25.82 19.66 -3.00
CA PRO A 55 25.32 18.39 -2.43
C PRO A 55 23.81 18.38 -2.19
N ARG A 56 23.18 19.54 -1.96
CA ARG A 56 21.72 19.62 -1.75
C ARG A 56 20.98 19.44 -3.06
N LEU A 57 21.47 20.03 -4.15
CA LEU A 57 20.85 19.81 -5.46
C LEU A 57 21.05 18.38 -5.95
N TRP A 58 22.17 17.74 -5.65
CA TRP A 58 22.33 16.29 -5.86
C TRP A 58 21.39 15.47 -4.99
N GLN A 59 21.17 15.84 -3.75
CA GLN A 59 20.16 15.22 -2.89
C GLN A 59 18.76 15.34 -3.49
N TRP A 60 18.37 16.54 -3.99
CA TRP A 60 17.09 16.74 -4.67
C TRP A 60 16.99 15.93 -5.97
N THR A 61 18.08 15.85 -6.74
CA THR A 61 18.15 14.95 -7.90
C THR A 61 17.81 13.51 -7.49
N GLY A 62 18.45 13.00 -6.45
CA GLY A 62 18.16 11.65 -5.94
C GLY A 62 16.72 11.46 -5.44
N ILE A 63 16.13 12.47 -4.80
CA ILE A 63 14.73 12.44 -4.35
C ILE A 63 13.78 12.39 -5.55
N LEU A 64 14.01 13.19 -6.58
CA LEU A 64 13.18 13.23 -7.79
C LEU A 64 13.29 11.92 -8.59
N GLU A 65 14.51 11.41 -8.79
CA GLU A 65 14.73 10.10 -9.44
C GLU A 65 14.00 8.97 -8.70
N ARG A 66 14.14 8.97 -7.36
CA ARG A 66 13.44 8.01 -6.51
C ARG A 66 11.91 8.09 -6.68
N SER A 67 11.34 9.30 -6.75
CA SER A 67 9.90 9.49 -6.95
C SER A 67 9.42 9.03 -8.32
N LEU A 68 10.33 8.99 -9.30
CA LEU A 68 10.10 8.48 -10.65
C LEU A 68 10.33 6.97 -10.77
N ASP A 69 10.60 6.26 -9.66
CA ASP A 69 10.99 4.85 -9.58
C ASP A 69 12.31 4.52 -10.30
N GLU A 70 13.19 5.52 -10.55
CA GLU A 70 14.49 5.38 -11.19
C GLU A 70 15.59 5.22 -10.12
N HIS A 71 15.55 4.09 -9.39
CA HIS A 71 16.37 3.89 -8.18
C HIS A 71 17.87 3.74 -8.45
N GLU A 72 18.27 3.29 -9.64
CA GLU A 72 19.68 3.24 -10.02
C GLU A 72 20.30 4.64 -10.18
N GLU A 73 19.56 5.54 -10.82
CA GLU A 73 19.91 6.95 -10.98
C GLU A 73 19.89 7.67 -9.63
N ALA A 74 18.88 7.40 -8.80
CA ALA A 74 18.77 7.94 -7.46
C ALA A 74 19.96 7.54 -6.58
N LEU A 75 20.41 6.27 -6.63
CA LEU A 75 21.62 5.82 -5.94
C LEU A 75 22.84 6.62 -6.34
N ARG A 76 23.09 6.78 -7.65
CA ARG A 76 24.21 7.56 -8.16
C ARG A 76 24.17 9.02 -7.67
N ALA A 77 23.00 9.65 -7.69
CA ALA A 77 22.83 11.02 -7.22
C ALA A 77 23.15 11.15 -5.72
N PHE A 78 22.66 10.23 -4.88
CA PHE A 78 22.99 10.22 -3.45
C PHE A 78 24.45 9.86 -3.17
N GLU A 79 25.08 9.00 -3.96
CA GLU A 79 26.55 8.72 -3.86
C GLU A 79 27.36 9.99 -4.12
N VAL A 80 27.01 10.76 -5.15
CA VAL A 80 27.68 12.05 -5.44
C VAL A 80 27.44 13.04 -4.30
N ALA A 81 26.20 13.18 -3.83
CA ALA A 81 25.88 14.09 -2.72
C ALA A 81 26.67 13.72 -1.44
N ALA A 82 26.73 12.44 -1.10
CA ALA A 82 27.46 11.95 0.08
C ALA A 82 28.99 12.10 -0.05
N ALA A 83 29.54 12.02 -1.26
CA ALA A 83 30.96 12.27 -1.50
C ALA A 83 31.32 13.76 -1.31
N ILE A 84 30.41 14.69 -1.64
CA ILE A 84 30.62 16.13 -1.46
C ILE A 84 30.42 16.55 0.01
N ASP A 85 29.36 16.06 0.67
CA ASP A 85 29.07 16.36 2.09
C ASP A 85 28.83 15.07 2.89
N PRO A 86 29.89 14.36 3.33
CA PRO A 86 29.81 13.11 4.06
C PRO A 86 29.28 13.23 5.49
N THR A 87 29.11 14.47 5.99
CA THR A 87 28.64 14.75 7.35
C THR A 87 27.17 15.09 7.42
N ASN A 88 26.47 15.12 6.30
CA ASN A 88 25.07 15.45 6.20
C ASN A 88 24.18 14.24 6.49
N ALA A 89 23.50 14.25 7.64
CA ALA A 89 22.63 13.15 8.08
C ALA A 89 21.47 12.90 7.10
N SER A 90 20.91 13.96 6.49
CA SER A 90 19.78 13.82 5.55
C SER A 90 20.21 13.15 4.24
N ILE A 91 21.40 13.49 3.72
CA ILE A 91 21.98 12.83 2.55
C ILE A 91 22.29 11.36 2.87
N ALA A 92 22.94 11.10 4.01
CA ALA A 92 23.27 9.73 4.45
C ALA A 92 22.00 8.87 4.60
N HIS A 93 20.92 9.44 5.18
CA HIS A 93 19.64 8.77 5.31
C HIS A 93 18.99 8.50 3.94
N GLY A 94 18.96 9.50 3.06
CA GLY A 94 18.42 9.35 1.70
C GLY A 94 19.12 8.25 0.91
N HIS A 95 20.47 8.23 0.95
CA HIS A 95 21.28 7.18 0.33
C HIS A 95 20.96 5.79 0.89
N ALA A 96 20.92 5.64 2.22
CA ALA A 96 20.60 4.38 2.87
C ALA A 96 19.18 3.88 2.50
N ARG A 97 18.22 4.79 2.43
CA ARG A 97 16.82 4.49 2.07
C ARG A 97 16.70 4.02 0.63
N VAL A 98 17.30 4.74 -0.31
CA VAL A 98 17.27 4.35 -1.73
C VAL A 98 17.98 3.01 -1.93
N ALA A 99 19.11 2.76 -1.26
CA ALA A 99 19.79 1.47 -1.31
C ALA A 99 18.91 0.31 -0.80
N LEU A 100 18.17 0.51 0.29
CA LEU A 100 17.23 -0.48 0.80
C LEU A 100 16.10 -0.76 -0.20
N GLU A 101 15.49 0.29 -0.75
CA GLU A 101 14.41 0.18 -1.74
C GLU A 101 14.91 -0.51 -3.02
N ALA A 102 16.10 -0.20 -3.47
CA ALA A 102 16.77 -0.83 -4.61
C ALA A 102 17.16 -2.31 -4.38
N GLY A 103 17.04 -2.83 -3.15
CA GLY A 103 17.44 -4.19 -2.79
C GLY A 103 18.93 -4.36 -2.56
N MET A 104 19.66 -3.27 -2.40
CA MET A 104 21.10 -3.27 -2.15
C MET A 104 21.42 -3.43 -0.65
N PRO A 105 22.62 -3.92 -0.28
CA PRO A 105 23.07 -3.93 1.12
C PRO A 105 23.08 -2.53 1.72
N SER A 106 22.21 -2.28 2.72
CA SER A 106 21.97 -0.94 3.26
C SER A 106 22.17 -0.82 4.78
N THR A 107 22.39 -1.93 5.49
CA THR A 107 22.54 -1.93 6.95
C THR A 107 23.67 -1.01 7.44
N ASP A 108 24.82 -1.00 6.76
CA ASP A 108 25.96 -0.18 7.13
C ASP A 108 25.74 1.30 6.79
N LEU A 109 25.02 1.59 5.70
CA LEU A 109 24.62 2.94 5.34
C LEU A 109 23.70 3.56 6.40
N PHE A 110 22.70 2.80 6.85
CA PHE A 110 21.83 3.27 7.95
C PHE A 110 22.58 3.42 9.27
N ARG A 111 23.55 2.54 9.56
CA ARG A 111 24.40 2.68 10.75
C ARG A 111 25.21 3.97 10.70
N SER A 112 25.77 4.32 9.54
CA SER A 112 26.48 5.59 9.35
C SER A 112 25.56 6.80 9.52
N ALA A 113 24.34 6.74 8.96
CA ALA A 113 23.35 7.79 9.15
C ALA A 113 22.95 7.96 10.63
N LEU A 114 22.79 6.87 11.40
CA LEU A 114 22.53 6.90 12.85
C LEU A 114 23.71 7.49 13.66
N GLN A 115 24.97 7.35 13.19
CA GLN A 115 26.10 8.02 13.85
C GLN A 115 26.01 9.55 13.71
N LEU A 116 25.48 10.05 12.58
CA LEU A 116 25.27 11.47 12.35
C LEU A 116 24.01 12.02 13.06
N SER A 117 22.95 11.20 13.19
CA SER A 117 21.70 11.57 13.88
C SER A 117 21.19 10.40 14.73
N PRO A 118 21.71 10.22 15.97
CA PRO A 118 21.46 9.01 16.79
C PRO A 118 20.02 8.86 17.33
N THR A 119 19.24 9.94 17.33
CA THR A 119 17.88 9.96 17.87
C THR A 119 16.79 10.06 16.82
N ASP A 120 17.19 10.03 15.53
CA ASP A 120 16.23 10.11 14.43
C ASP A 120 15.44 8.80 14.29
N GLY A 121 14.13 8.87 14.52
CA GLY A 121 13.25 7.72 14.48
C GLY A 121 13.10 7.13 13.07
N GLU A 122 13.12 7.96 12.02
CA GLU A 122 13.00 7.50 10.63
C GLU A 122 14.26 6.71 10.20
N ILE A 123 15.45 7.19 10.60
CA ILE A 123 16.69 6.47 10.34
C ILE A 123 16.70 5.13 11.09
N LEU A 124 16.19 5.12 12.34
CA LEU A 124 16.12 3.91 13.15
C LEU A 124 15.14 2.87 12.56
N LEU A 125 14.00 3.31 12.03
CA LEU A 125 13.06 2.44 11.31
C LEU A 125 13.67 1.87 10.05
N GLY A 126 14.35 2.70 9.27
CA GLY A 126 15.09 2.26 8.08
C GLY A 126 16.19 1.25 8.42
N TYR A 127 16.91 1.48 9.52
CA TYR A 127 17.93 0.54 10.02
C TYR A 127 17.32 -0.82 10.38
N ALA A 128 16.19 -0.82 11.10
CA ALA A 128 15.49 -2.06 11.44
C ALA A 128 14.98 -2.80 10.19
N ALA A 129 14.45 -2.07 9.20
CA ALA A 129 14.05 -2.64 7.93
C ALA A 129 15.23 -3.24 7.14
N ALA A 130 16.39 -2.57 7.12
CA ALA A 130 17.61 -3.07 6.50
C ALA A 130 18.15 -4.34 7.21
N MET A 131 18.04 -4.38 8.53
CA MET A 131 18.39 -5.58 9.31
C MET A 131 17.43 -6.74 8.96
N LEU A 132 16.13 -6.51 8.89
CA LEU A 132 15.17 -7.52 8.47
C LEU A 132 15.48 -8.03 7.07
N ALA A 133 15.72 -7.15 6.11
CA ALA A 133 16.11 -7.49 4.75
C ALA A 133 17.42 -8.29 4.67
N SER A 134 18.31 -8.16 5.67
CA SER A 134 19.56 -8.92 5.81
C SER A 134 19.40 -10.22 6.61
N GLY A 135 18.16 -10.64 6.95
CA GLY A 135 17.89 -11.84 7.75
C GLY A 135 18.18 -11.70 9.25
N LYS A 136 18.31 -10.46 9.76
CA LYS A 136 18.59 -10.15 11.17
C LYS A 136 17.35 -9.62 11.90
N GLY A 137 16.18 -10.21 11.64
CA GLY A 137 14.89 -9.74 12.15
C GLY A 137 14.79 -9.70 13.68
N GLU A 138 15.36 -10.70 14.39
CA GLU A 138 15.40 -10.72 15.86
C GLU A 138 16.20 -9.54 16.45
N GLN A 139 17.29 -9.17 15.78
CA GLN A 139 18.10 -8.03 16.20
C GLN A 139 17.36 -6.71 15.92
N ALA A 140 16.65 -6.61 14.78
CA ALA A 140 15.80 -5.47 14.46
C ALA A 140 14.70 -5.27 15.52
N GLU A 141 14.03 -6.36 15.93
CA GLU A 141 13.03 -6.34 17.00
C GLU A 141 13.64 -5.80 18.30
N ALA A 142 14.78 -6.32 18.72
CA ALA A 142 15.45 -5.90 19.96
C ALA A 142 15.84 -4.42 19.94
N VAL A 143 16.33 -3.91 18.80
CA VAL A 143 16.69 -2.49 18.61
C VAL A 143 15.47 -1.59 18.78
N LEU A 144 14.37 -1.91 18.11
CA LEU A 144 13.13 -1.13 18.20
C LEU A 144 12.49 -1.22 19.60
N ASP A 145 12.44 -2.40 20.22
CA ASP A 145 11.87 -2.58 21.55
C ASP A 145 12.66 -1.79 22.62
N GLN A 146 14.00 -1.75 22.50
CA GLN A 146 14.86 -0.96 23.37
C GLN A 146 14.68 0.55 23.16
N ALA A 147 14.51 1.01 21.93
CA ALA A 147 14.23 2.41 21.62
C ALA A 147 12.89 2.86 22.21
N LEU A 148 11.86 2.03 22.08
CA LEU A 148 10.52 2.29 22.62
C LEU A 148 10.48 2.27 24.16
N ALA A 149 11.35 1.49 24.81
CA ALA A 149 11.49 1.54 26.27
C ALA A 149 12.03 2.90 26.76
N ARG A 150 12.85 3.60 25.94
CA ARG A 150 13.38 4.94 26.22
C ARG A 150 12.44 6.07 25.76
N SER A 151 11.66 5.81 24.72
CA SER A 151 10.77 6.78 24.07
C SER A 151 9.35 6.21 23.92
N PRO A 152 8.61 6.06 25.05
CA PRO A 152 7.31 5.38 25.05
C PRO A 152 6.22 6.11 24.25
N PHE A 153 6.41 7.37 23.90
CA PHE A 153 5.50 8.16 23.06
C PHE A 153 5.87 8.18 21.58
N TRP A 154 6.83 7.38 21.16
CA TRP A 154 7.13 7.20 19.74
C TRP A 154 6.10 6.25 19.09
N LEU A 155 4.93 6.81 18.79
CA LEU A 155 3.73 6.06 18.33
C LEU A 155 3.99 5.27 17.06
N GLN A 156 4.69 5.86 16.07
CA GLN A 156 5.06 5.20 14.84
C GLN A 156 5.97 3.99 15.09
N GLY A 157 6.90 4.10 16.02
CA GLY A 157 7.77 3.00 16.42
C GLY A 157 7.01 1.79 16.96
N HIS A 158 5.94 2.01 17.77
CA HIS A 158 5.07 0.92 18.24
C HIS A 158 4.35 0.22 17.09
N ALA A 159 3.80 0.98 16.14
CA ALA A 159 3.13 0.41 14.98
C ALA A 159 4.09 -0.40 14.10
N GLN A 160 5.30 0.10 13.86
CA GLN A 160 6.32 -0.60 13.06
C GLN A 160 6.87 -1.84 13.77
N LEU A 161 7.05 -1.79 15.10
CA LEU A 161 7.44 -2.97 15.87
C LEU A 161 6.34 -4.04 15.86
N ALA A 162 5.08 -3.65 15.90
CA ALA A 162 3.95 -4.58 15.77
C ALA A 162 3.96 -5.30 14.41
N GLN A 163 4.18 -4.56 13.32
CA GLN A 163 4.33 -5.13 11.97
C GLN A 163 5.56 -6.06 11.88
N LEU A 164 6.70 -5.64 12.42
CA LEU A 164 7.91 -6.46 12.43
C LEU A 164 7.68 -7.79 13.16
N ARG A 165 7.04 -7.75 14.35
CA ARG A 165 6.70 -8.96 15.12
C ARG A 165 5.77 -9.89 14.35
N SER A 166 4.79 -9.34 13.64
CA SER A 166 3.91 -10.13 12.79
C SER A 166 4.68 -10.84 11.68
N LYS A 167 5.59 -10.13 10.99
CA LYS A 167 6.48 -10.70 9.94
C LYS A 167 7.41 -11.80 10.46
N LEU A 168 7.81 -11.71 11.72
CA LEU A 168 8.63 -12.72 12.40
C LEU A 168 7.79 -13.89 12.98
N GLY A 169 6.48 -13.99 12.64
CA GLY A 169 5.60 -15.01 13.17
C GLY A 169 5.18 -14.81 14.64
N LYS A 170 5.51 -13.66 15.23
CA LYS A 170 5.26 -13.30 16.64
C LYS A 170 4.03 -12.42 16.81
N ARG A 171 2.95 -12.70 16.03
CA ARG A 171 1.73 -11.87 16.04
C ARG A 171 1.15 -11.66 17.44
N GLY A 172 1.18 -12.67 18.32
CA GLY A 172 0.72 -12.55 19.72
C GLY A 172 1.52 -11.56 20.59
N LEU A 173 2.66 -11.05 20.10
CA LEU A 173 3.47 -10.03 20.77
C LEU A 173 3.34 -8.63 20.12
N ALA A 174 2.48 -8.47 19.11
CA ALA A 174 2.36 -7.24 18.33
C ALA A 174 2.08 -6.02 19.22
N THR A 175 1.18 -6.13 20.18
CA THR A 175 0.74 -5.04 21.05
C THR A 175 1.64 -4.80 22.28
N ARG A 176 2.56 -5.75 22.61
CA ARG A 176 3.30 -5.75 23.86
C ARG A 176 4.03 -4.45 24.20
N SER A 177 4.61 -3.78 23.20
CA SER A 177 5.37 -2.55 23.44
C SER A 177 4.46 -1.37 23.80
N VAL A 178 3.32 -1.20 23.12
CA VAL A 178 2.37 -0.12 23.39
C VAL A 178 1.61 -0.39 24.70
N GLU A 179 1.29 -1.64 25.01
CA GLU A 179 0.66 -2.01 26.29
C GLU A 179 1.59 -1.73 27.49
N ARG A 180 2.88 -1.98 27.35
CA ARG A 180 3.87 -1.59 28.35
C ARG A 180 3.91 -0.07 28.55
N ALA A 181 3.85 0.71 27.46
CA ALA A 181 3.82 2.17 27.52
C ALA A 181 2.54 2.69 28.19
N ILE A 182 1.38 2.09 27.89
CA ILE A 182 0.08 2.37 28.54
C ILE A 182 0.15 2.06 30.05
N GLY A 183 0.75 0.94 30.44
CA GLY A 183 0.88 0.57 31.84
C GLY A 183 1.60 1.63 32.70
N SER A 184 2.52 2.38 32.09
CA SER A 184 3.21 3.51 32.75
C SER A 184 2.50 4.87 32.57
N ASN A 185 1.61 4.98 31.58
CA ASN A 185 0.92 6.22 31.18
C ASN A 185 -0.55 5.90 30.83
N PRO A 186 -1.39 5.49 31.80
CA PRO A 186 -2.74 4.97 31.52
C PRO A 186 -3.70 6.01 30.93
N ASP A 187 -3.46 7.28 31.14
CA ASP A 187 -4.29 8.39 30.64
C ASP A 187 -3.80 8.98 29.31
N ALA A 188 -2.79 8.36 28.69
CA ALA A 188 -2.23 8.82 27.41
C ALA A 188 -3.08 8.34 26.22
N GLU A 189 -4.06 9.15 25.78
CA GLU A 189 -4.98 8.82 24.69
C GLU A 189 -4.28 8.39 23.40
N ALA A 190 -3.15 9.02 23.05
CA ALA A 190 -2.39 8.68 21.85
C ALA A 190 -1.84 7.23 21.86
N LEU A 191 -1.50 6.71 23.03
CA LEU A 191 -1.05 5.31 23.17
C LEU A 191 -2.22 4.34 23.00
N TRP A 192 -3.38 4.64 23.58
CA TRP A 192 -4.59 3.85 23.37
C TRP A 192 -5.05 3.87 21.92
N ALA A 193 -5.05 5.04 21.27
CA ALA A 193 -5.35 5.14 19.84
C ALA A 193 -4.40 4.29 18.99
N THR A 194 -3.13 4.22 19.37
CA THR A 194 -2.13 3.38 18.70
C THR A 194 -2.42 1.88 18.91
N LEU A 195 -2.77 1.48 20.15
CA LEU A 195 -3.18 0.11 20.46
C LEU A 195 -4.42 -0.30 19.63
N PHE A 196 -5.46 0.54 19.64
CA PHE A 196 -6.70 0.26 18.89
C PHE A 196 -6.43 0.12 17.39
N ARG A 197 -5.57 0.98 16.82
CA ARG A 197 -5.19 0.89 15.40
C ARG A 197 -4.43 -0.39 15.08
N ILE A 198 -3.50 -0.82 15.95
CA ILE A 198 -2.77 -2.09 15.76
C ILE A 198 -3.75 -3.27 15.78
N LEU A 199 -4.68 -3.30 16.74
CA LEU A 199 -5.68 -4.36 16.86
C LEU A 199 -6.67 -4.36 15.68
N LEU A 200 -7.09 -3.17 15.24
CA LEU A 200 -7.94 -3.01 14.05
C LEU A 200 -7.23 -3.52 12.79
N SER A 201 -5.96 -3.15 12.57
CA SER A 201 -5.16 -3.65 11.45
C SER A 201 -4.97 -5.17 11.51
N ALA A 202 -4.85 -5.71 12.70
CA ALA A 202 -4.79 -7.15 12.92
C ALA A 202 -6.14 -7.86 12.74
N GLN A 203 -7.24 -7.11 12.59
CA GLN A 203 -8.61 -7.63 12.60
C GLN A 203 -8.92 -8.49 13.85
N ASP A 204 -8.30 -8.12 14.98
CA ASP A 204 -8.52 -8.77 16.28
C ASP A 204 -9.56 -7.97 17.06
N PHE A 205 -10.83 -8.17 16.67
CA PHE A 205 -11.94 -7.37 17.18
C PHE A 205 -12.30 -7.69 18.61
N GLU A 206 -12.09 -8.93 19.07
CA GLU A 206 -12.26 -9.32 20.47
C GLU A 206 -11.22 -8.60 21.36
N ALA A 207 -9.94 -8.64 20.97
CA ALA A 207 -8.90 -7.95 21.72
C ALA A 207 -9.08 -6.41 21.68
N LEU A 208 -9.63 -5.89 20.57
CA LEU A 208 -9.97 -4.46 20.44
C LEU A 208 -11.06 -4.08 21.44
N GLU A 209 -12.12 -4.87 21.56
CA GLU A 209 -13.20 -4.65 22.53
C GLU A 209 -12.69 -4.70 23.96
N ASP A 210 -11.87 -5.69 24.32
CA ASP A 210 -11.24 -5.79 25.63
C ASP A 210 -10.35 -4.59 25.94
N ALA A 211 -9.59 -4.09 24.95
CA ALA A 211 -8.78 -2.89 25.11
C ALA A 211 -9.64 -1.63 25.35
N ILE A 212 -10.78 -1.49 24.66
CA ILE A 212 -11.72 -0.39 24.83
C ILE A 212 -12.37 -0.45 26.23
N ALA A 213 -12.73 -1.63 26.69
CA ALA A 213 -13.26 -1.81 28.05
C ALA A 213 -12.24 -1.38 29.12
N ARG A 214 -10.97 -1.74 28.96
CA ARG A 214 -9.86 -1.27 29.83
C ARG A 214 -9.69 0.25 29.78
N ALA A 215 -9.75 0.84 28.60
CA ALA A 215 -9.64 2.29 28.41
C ALA A 215 -10.80 3.07 29.04
N SER A 216 -11.96 2.44 29.30
CA SER A 216 -13.10 3.08 29.94
C SER A 216 -12.85 3.45 31.41
N THR A 217 -11.85 2.85 32.05
CA THR A 217 -11.43 3.16 33.45
C THR A 217 -10.39 4.26 33.52
N SER A 218 -9.94 4.80 32.39
CA SER A 218 -8.95 5.86 32.23
C SER A 218 -9.61 7.14 31.69
N SER A 219 -8.87 8.25 31.65
CA SER A 219 -9.37 9.55 31.16
C SER A 219 -9.45 9.65 29.63
N ILE A 220 -9.70 8.53 28.95
CA ILE A 220 -9.73 8.46 27.48
C ILE A 220 -11.03 9.02 26.91
N SER A 221 -10.95 9.80 25.84
CA SER A 221 -12.10 10.49 25.26
C SER A 221 -13.20 9.54 24.81
N SER A 222 -14.46 9.97 25.01
CA SER A 222 -15.63 9.22 24.55
C SER A 222 -15.67 9.05 23.01
N PRO A 223 -15.32 10.06 22.18
CA PRO A 223 -15.26 9.90 20.74
C PRO A 223 -14.33 8.78 20.27
N LEU A 224 -13.10 8.69 20.82
CA LEU A 224 -12.15 7.63 20.46
C LEU A 224 -12.72 6.24 20.76
N ARG A 225 -13.24 6.04 21.99
CA ARG A 225 -13.83 4.77 22.41
C ARG A 225 -15.07 4.41 21.60
N LEU A 226 -15.91 5.41 21.28
CA LEU A 226 -17.13 5.22 20.50
C LEU A 226 -16.81 4.80 19.06
N SER A 227 -15.82 5.43 18.41
CA SER A 227 -15.40 5.07 17.05
C SER A 227 -14.92 3.63 16.98
N TYR A 228 -13.92 3.26 17.77
CA TYR A 228 -13.38 1.90 17.71
C TYR A 228 -14.34 0.85 18.28
N GLY A 229 -15.14 1.23 19.28
CA GLY A 229 -16.17 0.35 19.87
C GLY A 229 -17.28 0.00 18.88
N SER A 230 -17.76 0.95 18.09
CA SER A 230 -18.75 0.68 17.06
C SER A 230 -18.20 -0.25 15.96
N ILE A 231 -16.94 -0.06 15.56
CA ILE A 231 -16.27 -0.92 14.59
C ILE A 231 -16.16 -2.35 15.15
N ALA A 232 -15.59 -2.53 16.33
CA ALA A 232 -15.42 -3.84 16.93
C ALA A 232 -16.76 -4.56 17.12
N THR A 233 -17.76 -3.89 17.67
CA THR A 233 -19.09 -4.45 17.90
C THR A 233 -19.78 -4.85 16.58
N ALA A 234 -19.64 -4.04 15.53
CA ALA A 234 -20.18 -4.32 14.21
C ALA A 234 -19.49 -5.52 13.56
N GLU A 235 -18.15 -5.58 13.58
CA GLU A 235 -17.39 -6.70 12.98
C GLU A 235 -17.58 -8.01 13.74
N LEU A 236 -17.89 -7.96 15.04
CA LEU A 236 -18.30 -9.13 15.86
C LEU A 236 -19.78 -9.55 15.63
N GLY A 237 -20.50 -8.87 14.72
CA GLY A 237 -21.87 -9.25 14.34
C GLY A 237 -22.96 -8.89 15.35
N ARG A 238 -22.68 -8.02 16.33
CA ARG A 238 -23.65 -7.59 17.35
C ARG A 238 -24.45 -6.40 16.82
N THR A 239 -25.45 -6.69 15.98
CA THR A 239 -26.16 -5.69 15.16
C THR A 239 -26.81 -4.60 16.01
N ASP A 240 -27.63 -4.95 17.03
CA ASP A 240 -28.36 -3.98 17.83
C ASP A 240 -27.44 -3.06 18.66
N ASP A 241 -26.34 -3.62 19.16
CA ASP A 241 -25.35 -2.85 19.92
C ASP A 241 -24.58 -1.90 19.00
N ALA A 242 -24.19 -2.36 17.80
CA ALA A 242 -23.54 -1.53 16.81
C ALA A 242 -24.44 -0.37 16.36
N ASP A 243 -25.72 -0.63 16.07
CA ASP A 243 -26.69 0.40 15.72
C ASP A 243 -26.81 1.48 16.81
N ARG A 244 -26.85 1.05 18.08
CA ARG A 244 -26.91 1.98 19.22
C ARG A 244 -25.63 2.85 19.29
N LEU A 245 -24.46 2.26 19.08
CA LEU A 245 -23.19 3.00 19.11
C LEU A 245 -23.08 3.98 17.94
N PHE A 246 -23.39 3.57 16.70
CA PHE A 246 -23.43 4.47 15.55
C PHE A 246 -24.45 5.59 15.72
N GLY A 247 -25.61 5.32 16.36
CA GLY A 247 -26.63 6.29 16.66
C GLY A 247 -26.24 7.36 17.69
N GLN A 248 -25.24 7.10 18.53
CA GLN A 248 -24.70 8.06 19.52
C GLN A 248 -23.65 9.02 18.93
N MET A 249 -23.20 8.80 17.69
CA MET A 249 -22.17 9.62 17.08
C MET A 249 -22.73 10.93 16.52
N SER A 250 -21.95 12.00 16.65
CA SER A 250 -22.13 13.21 15.84
C SER A 250 -21.91 12.88 14.34
N ASP A 251 -22.39 13.74 13.46
CA ASP A 251 -22.25 13.51 12.00
C ASP A 251 -20.77 13.48 11.58
N ASP A 252 -19.93 14.34 12.15
CA ASP A 252 -18.47 14.36 11.87
C ASP A 252 -17.81 13.06 12.32
N LEU A 253 -18.13 12.58 13.53
CA LEU A 253 -17.55 11.33 14.02
C LEU A 253 -18.03 10.13 13.21
N ARG A 254 -19.30 10.12 12.80
CA ARG A 254 -19.89 9.08 11.97
C ARG A 254 -19.20 9.03 10.60
N SER A 255 -18.93 10.18 9.99
CA SER A 255 -18.22 10.28 8.71
C SER A 255 -16.85 9.63 8.77
N SER A 256 -16.13 9.74 9.89
CA SER A 256 -14.80 9.13 10.05
C SER A 256 -14.80 7.59 10.08
N VAL A 257 -15.95 6.97 10.34
CA VAL A 257 -16.13 5.50 10.40
C VAL A 257 -17.16 4.99 9.38
N GLU A 258 -17.52 5.80 8.40
CA GLU A 258 -18.64 5.52 7.49
C GLU A 258 -18.45 4.24 6.68
N VAL A 259 -17.23 3.90 6.26
CA VAL A 259 -16.95 2.61 5.60
C VAL A 259 -17.37 1.43 6.49
N TRP A 260 -17.07 1.49 7.79
CA TRP A 260 -17.43 0.44 8.73
C TRP A 260 -18.93 0.38 8.99
N ARG A 261 -19.60 1.55 9.01
CA ARG A 261 -21.06 1.60 9.13
C ARG A 261 -21.74 1.01 7.88
N ILE A 262 -21.23 1.29 6.69
CA ILE A 262 -21.75 0.67 5.45
C ILE A 262 -21.53 -0.85 5.47
N ARG A 263 -20.34 -1.33 5.87
CA ARG A 263 -20.09 -2.76 6.08
C ARG A 263 -21.10 -3.39 7.03
N HIS A 264 -21.39 -2.71 8.14
CA HIS A 264 -22.39 -3.15 9.11
C HIS A 264 -23.80 -3.23 8.50
N LEU A 265 -24.23 -2.22 7.78
CA LEU A 265 -25.54 -2.22 7.09
C LEU A 265 -25.66 -3.35 6.08
N LEU A 266 -24.62 -3.58 5.30
CA LEU A 266 -24.56 -4.69 4.33
C LEU A 266 -24.67 -6.05 5.04
N ARG A 267 -23.91 -6.28 6.10
CA ARG A 267 -23.95 -7.51 6.92
C ARG A 267 -25.32 -7.73 7.58
N ALA A 268 -25.96 -6.65 8.00
CA ALA A 268 -27.32 -6.70 8.58
C ALA A 268 -28.44 -6.88 7.53
N GLY A 269 -28.13 -6.99 6.24
CA GLY A 269 -29.10 -7.10 5.15
C GLY A 269 -29.87 -5.80 4.87
N ARG A 270 -29.44 -4.67 5.42
CA ARG A 270 -30.07 -3.33 5.28
C ARG A 270 -29.59 -2.63 4.01
N ILE A 271 -29.79 -3.29 2.86
CA ILE A 271 -29.21 -2.88 1.58
C ILE A 271 -29.66 -1.48 1.14
N ALA A 272 -30.94 -1.16 1.28
CA ALA A 272 -31.46 0.15 0.88
C ALA A 272 -30.80 1.30 1.68
N GLU A 273 -30.52 1.09 2.96
CA GLU A 273 -29.83 2.07 3.81
C GLU A 273 -28.34 2.17 3.46
N ALA A 274 -27.72 1.05 3.13
CA ALA A 274 -26.34 1.04 2.66
C ALA A 274 -26.20 1.80 1.33
N VAL A 275 -27.11 1.58 0.36
CA VAL A 275 -27.15 2.31 -0.91
C VAL A 275 -27.34 3.80 -0.68
N ALA A 276 -28.29 4.21 0.17
CA ALA A 276 -28.51 5.63 0.48
C ALA A 276 -27.31 6.30 1.18
N ALA A 277 -26.53 5.53 1.98
CA ALA A 277 -25.30 6.02 2.58
C ALA A 277 -24.19 6.16 1.53
N LEU A 278 -24.03 5.16 0.66
CA LEU A 278 -23.08 5.17 -0.44
C LEU A 278 -23.31 6.33 -1.40
N ASP A 279 -24.55 6.59 -1.79
CA ASP A 279 -24.90 7.68 -2.72
C ASP A 279 -24.36 9.04 -2.23
N ARG A 280 -24.41 9.29 -0.92
CA ARG A 280 -23.83 10.53 -0.33
C ARG A 280 -22.31 10.56 -0.37
N GLN A 281 -21.66 9.40 -0.21
CA GLN A 281 -20.20 9.34 -0.13
C GLN A 281 -19.53 9.35 -1.52
N LEU A 282 -20.22 8.86 -2.54
CA LEU A 282 -19.71 8.78 -3.90
C LEU A 282 -19.58 10.15 -4.59
N GLU A 283 -20.24 11.19 -4.07
CA GLU A 283 -20.13 12.57 -4.56
C GLU A 283 -18.91 13.32 -3.98
N GLY A 284 -18.24 12.78 -2.96
CA GLY A 284 -17.15 13.44 -2.24
C GLY A 284 -15.75 13.05 -2.71
N ASP A 285 -14.74 13.81 -2.26
CA ASP A 285 -13.31 13.54 -2.55
C ASP A 285 -12.83 12.17 -2.05
N GLY A 286 -13.49 11.59 -1.04
CA GLY A 286 -13.19 10.27 -0.47
C GLY A 286 -13.86 9.09 -1.17
N ALA A 287 -14.54 9.28 -2.30
CA ALA A 287 -15.35 8.27 -3.00
C ALA A 287 -14.61 6.95 -3.28
N ALA A 288 -13.30 6.99 -3.44
CA ALA A 288 -12.48 5.81 -3.74
C ALA A 288 -12.68 4.66 -2.74
N ALA A 289 -12.82 4.96 -1.45
CA ALA A 289 -13.04 3.96 -0.40
C ALA A 289 -14.42 3.28 -0.46
N PHE A 290 -15.37 3.88 -1.15
CA PHE A 290 -16.78 3.45 -1.17
C PHE A 290 -17.17 2.69 -2.44
N TRP A 291 -16.47 2.87 -3.56
CA TRP A 291 -16.76 2.17 -4.81
C TRP A 291 -16.84 0.64 -4.68
N PRO A 292 -15.94 -0.02 -3.90
CA PRO A 292 -16.04 -1.48 -3.72
C PRO A 292 -17.35 -1.92 -3.09
N TYR A 293 -17.87 -1.13 -2.14
CA TYR A 293 -19.12 -1.43 -1.46
C TYR A 293 -20.34 -1.07 -2.30
N ALA A 294 -20.24 -0.01 -3.13
CA ALA A 294 -21.28 0.35 -4.10
C ALA A 294 -21.48 -0.77 -5.12
N SER A 295 -20.38 -1.33 -5.65
CA SER A 295 -20.42 -2.48 -6.56
C SER A 295 -21.26 -3.62 -6.02
N ILE A 296 -20.96 -4.11 -4.82
CA ILE A 296 -21.70 -5.24 -4.24
C ILE A 296 -23.15 -4.86 -3.81
N ALA A 297 -23.34 -3.65 -3.28
CA ALA A 297 -24.67 -3.20 -2.87
C ALA A 297 -25.62 -3.08 -4.08
N TRP A 298 -25.18 -2.48 -5.18
CA TRP A 298 -25.96 -2.33 -6.41
C TRP A 298 -26.24 -3.68 -7.08
N ARG A 299 -25.24 -4.57 -7.16
CA ARG A 299 -25.46 -5.93 -7.69
C ARG A 299 -26.47 -6.71 -6.87
N PHE A 300 -26.34 -6.65 -5.54
CA PHE A 300 -27.26 -7.36 -4.64
C PHE A 300 -28.68 -6.80 -4.70
N ALA A 301 -28.82 -5.47 -4.86
CA ALA A 301 -30.11 -4.80 -5.00
C ALA A 301 -30.74 -4.93 -6.40
N GLY A 302 -30.00 -5.43 -7.41
CA GLY A 302 -30.43 -5.37 -8.80
C GLY A 302 -30.53 -3.94 -9.35
N ASP A 303 -29.72 -3.01 -8.82
CA ASP A 303 -29.68 -1.61 -9.24
C ASP A 303 -28.93 -1.52 -10.60
N PRO A 304 -29.52 -0.84 -11.62
CA PRO A 304 -28.91 -0.74 -12.96
C PRO A 304 -27.54 -0.03 -12.97
N ARG A 305 -27.18 0.68 -11.93
CA ARG A 305 -25.85 1.28 -11.79
C ARG A 305 -24.73 0.22 -11.69
N SER A 306 -25.05 -1.02 -11.33
CA SER A 306 -24.10 -2.13 -11.39
C SER A 306 -23.63 -2.40 -12.82
N ASP A 307 -24.54 -2.31 -13.80
CA ASP A 307 -24.21 -2.49 -15.22
C ASP A 307 -23.33 -1.35 -15.76
N TRP A 308 -23.58 -0.12 -15.29
CA TRP A 308 -22.70 1.01 -15.63
C TRP A 308 -21.30 0.86 -15.03
N LEU A 309 -21.19 0.39 -13.79
CA LEU A 309 -19.90 0.28 -13.09
C LEU A 309 -19.08 -0.94 -13.57
N GLU A 310 -19.72 -2.09 -13.81
CA GLU A 310 -19.05 -3.39 -14.03
C GLU A 310 -19.53 -4.12 -15.29
N GLY A 311 -20.64 -3.71 -15.91
CA GLY A 311 -21.30 -4.47 -16.98
C GLY A 311 -20.44 -4.70 -18.24
N ASP A 312 -19.44 -3.86 -18.48
CA ASP A 312 -18.45 -4.05 -19.56
C ASP A 312 -17.14 -4.69 -19.02
N SER A 313 -17.27 -5.63 -18.09
CA SER A 313 -16.12 -6.25 -17.42
C SER A 313 -15.11 -6.88 -18.38
N ASP A 314 -15.53 -7.35 -19.56
CA ASP A 314 -14.63 -7.88 -20.59
C ASP A 314 -13.72 -6.80 -21.20
N ARG A 315 -14.11 -5.52 -21.12
CA ARG A 315 -13.31 -4.38 -21.57
C ARG A 315 -12.59 -3.67 -20.43
N LEU A 316 -13.04 -3.85 -19.19
CA LEU A 316 -12.41 -3.30 -17.98
C LEU A 316 -11.29 -4.21 -17.44
N VAL A 317 -11.29 -5.49 -17.84
CA VAL A 317 -10.31 -6.49 -17.39
C VAL A 317 -9.56 -7.02 -18.61
N SER A 318 -8.26 -6.78 -18.66
CA SER A 318 -7.41 -7.24 -19.76
C SER A 318 -6.46 -8.35 -19.31
N VAL A 319 -6.12 -9.23 -20.25
CA VAL A 319 -5.19 -10.32 -20.05
C VAL A 319 -4.11 -10.24 -21.14
N PHE A 320 -2.84 -10.16 -20.72
CA PHE A 320 -1.69 -10.05 -21.60
C PHE A 320 -0.74 -11.23 -21.37
N ASP A 321 -0.12 -11.73 -22.42
CA ASP A 321 1.03 -12.64 -22.33
C ASP A 321 2.30 -11.81 -22.45
N LEU A 322 3.08 -11.73 -21.38
CA LEU A 322 4.35 -10.99 -21.33
C LEU A 322 5.56 -11.88 -21.63
N THR A 323 5.35 -13.17 -21.86
CA THR A 323 6.46 -14.13 -22.12
C THR A 323 7.40 -13.65 -23.24
N PRO A 324 6.91 -13.08 -24.37
CA PRO A 324 7.78 -12.60 -25.44
C PRO A 324 8.65 -11.39 -25.07
N ASP A 325 8.22 -10.63 -24.08
CA ASP A 325 8.89 -9.36 -23.66
C ASP A 325 9.89 -9.57 -22.51
N LEU A 326 10.00 -10.80 -21.99
CA LEU A 326 10.86 -11.14 -20.88
C LEU A 326 12.08 -11.96 -21.32
N PRO A 327 13.27 -11.74 -20.75
CA PRO A 327 14.47 -12.51 -21.05
C PRO A 327 14.33 -13.98 -20.66
N GLY A 328 13.55 -14.28 -19.60
CA GLY A 328 13.25 -15.63 -19.14
C GLY A 328 12.47 -15.63 -17.83
N ILE A 329 11.46 -16.49 -17.72
CA ILE A 329 10.65 -16.62 -16.49
C ILE A 329 11.47 -17.27 -15.36
N GLY A 330 12.38 -18.20 -15.66
CA GLY A 330 13.16 -18.90 -14.63
C GLY A 330 14.14 -18.00 -13.88
N GLU A 331 14.74 -17.02 -14.54
CA GLU A 331 15.60 -16.01 -13.88
C GLU A 331 14.77 -15.12 -12.96
N LEU A 332 13.61 -14.65 -13.43
CA LEU A 332 12.68 -13.87 -12.63
C LEU A 332 12.14 -14.67 -11.43
N GLU A 333 11.78 -15.94 -11.62
CA GLU A 333 11.37 -16.83 -10.53
C GLU A 333 12.44 -16.93 -9.46
N THR A 334 13.69 -17.13 -9.86
CA THR A 334 14.83 -17.21 -8.95
C THR A 334 15.02 -15.92 -8.17
N ALA A 335 15.00 -14.76 -8.86
CA ALA A 335 15.14 -13.46 -8.24
C ALA A 335 14.02 -13.21 -7.21
N LEU A 336 12.76 -13.47 -7.58
CA LEU A 336 11.63 -13.26 -6.67
C LEU A 336 11.69 -14.17 -5.43
N ARG A 337 12.01 -15.46 -5.59
CA ARG A 337 12.11 -16.39 -4.48
C ARG A 337 13.13 -15.95 -3.42
N THR A 338 14.24 -15.31 -3.81
CA THR A 338 15.23 -14.80 -2.86
C THR A 338 14.72 -13.67 -1.97
N LEU A 339 13.64 -12.99 -2.39
CA LEU A 339 13.02 -11.90 -1.63
C LEU A 339 12.03 -12.38 -0.57
N HIS A 340 11.54 -13.63 -0.67
CA HIS A 340 10.60 -14.22 0.27
C HIS A 340 11.30 -14.77 1.52
N ARG A 341 11.68 -13.87 2.45
CA ARG A 341 12.44 -14.19 3.67
C ARG A 341 11.60 -14.16 4.95
N SER A 342 10.40 -13.58 4.90
CA SER A 342 9.52 -13.47 6.07
C SER A 342 8.82 -14.80 6.37
N GLU A 343 8.84 -15.21 7.65
CA GLU A 343 8.14 -16.42 8.12
C GLU A 343 6.67 -16.15 8.42
N GLY A 344 6.32 -14.92 8.74
CA GLY A 344 4.97 -14.45 9.06
C GLY A 344 4.39 -13.53 8.02
N GLN A 345 3.21 -12.98 8.32
CA GLN A 345 2.43 -12.10 7.44
C GLN A 345 2.36 -10.69 8.06
N TYR A 346 2.09 -9.68 7.24
CA TYR A 346 1.71 -8.36 7.74
C TYR A 346 0.39 -8.46 8.52
N LEU A 347 0.13 -7.50 9.41
CA LEU A 347 -1.09 -7.51 10.24
C LEU A 347 -2.36 -7.39 9.40
N ASP A 348 -2.33 -6.62 8.32
CA ASP A 348 -3.46 -6.19 7.50
C ASP A 348 -3.54 -6.83 6.11
N GLN A 349 -2.85 -7.98 5.89
CA GLN A 349 -2.81 -8.61 4.56
C GLN A 349 -3.92 -9.62 4.29
N SER A 350 -4.31 -9.68 3.00
CA SER A 350 -5.22 -10.68 2.45
C SER A 350 -4.58 -12.07 2.24
N VAL A 351 -3.25 -12.16 2.28
CA VAL A 351 -2.49 -13.41 2.10
C VAL A 351 -2.78 -14.39 3.23
N ARG A 352 -3.14 -15.61 2.88
CA ARG A 352 -3.32 -16.74 3.81
C ARG A 352 -2.48 -17.91 3.30
N GLY A 353 -1.65 -18.50 4.16
CA GLY A 353 -0.79 -19.64 3.80
C GLY A 353 0.34 -19.32 2.82
N GLY A 354 0.99 -18.16 2.99
CA GLY A 354 2.07 -17.71 2.12
C GLY A 354 2.87 -16.57 2.71
N SER A 355 3.71 -15.95 1.87
CA SER A 355 4.50 -14.76 2.19
C SER A 355 4.39 -13.71 1.10
N GLN A 356 4.58 -12.46 1.47
CA GLN A 356 4.68 -11.31 0.56
C GLN A 356 6.02 -10.63 0.78
N THR A 357 6.61 -10.10 -0.30
CA THR A 357 7.89 -9.38 -0.23
C THR A 357 7.76 -8.04 0.48
N ASP A 358 8.84 -7.59 1.09
CA ASP A 358 8.96 -6.31 1.76
C ASP A 358 9.36 -5.20 0.78
N GLY A 359 8.71 -4.05 0.94
CA GLY A 359 8.97 -2.85 0.14
C GLY A 359 8.53 -2.99 -1.32
N PRO A 360 8.66 -1.92 -2.12
CA PRO A 360 8.27 -1.92 -3.51
C PRO A 360 9.14 -2.88 -4.34
N LEU A 361 8.49 -3.74 -5.12
CA LEU A 361 9.20 -4.72 -5.97
C LEU A 361 9.89 -4.02 -7.15
N PHE A 362 9.21 -3.08 -7.82
CA PHE A 362 9.71 -2.47 -9.06
C PHE A 362 10.82 -1.43 -8.85
N THR A 363 11.17 -1.15 -7.60
CA THR A 363 12.32 -0.31 -7.27
C THR A 363 13.64 -1.11 -7.20
N LYS A 364 13.56 -2.45 -7.22
CA LYS A 364 14.74 -3.32 -7.20
C LYS A 364 15.54 -3.19 -8.49
N VAL A 365 16.86 -3.08 -8.35
CA VAL A 365 17.78 -2.94 -9.49
C VAL A 365 18.18 -4.28 -10.13
N ASP A 366 17.52 -5.37 -9.73
CA ASP A 366 17.69 -6.68 -10.35
C ASP A 366 17.26 -6.64 -11.83
N PRO A 367 18.09 -7.12 -12.77
CA PRO A 367 17.80 -7.04 -14.21
C PRO A 367 16.49 -7.72 -14.63
N SER A 368 16.14 -8.87 -14.01
CA SER A 368 14.91 -9.61 -14.33
C SER A 368 13.67 -8.84 -13.86
N ILE A 369 13.74 -8.20 -12.69
CA ILE A 369 12.65 -7.37 -12.15
C ILE A 369 12.48 -6.09 -12.98
N ARG A 370 13.59 -5.47 -13.41
CA ARG A 370 13.54 -4.30 -14.31
C ARG A 370 12.93 -4.64 -15.67
N ALA A 371 13.27 -5.79 -16.25
CA ALA A 371 12.67 -6.28 -17.49
C ALA A 371 11.17 -6.50 -17.31
N LEU A 372 10.74 -7.13 -16.21
CA LEU A 372 9.32 -7.28 -15.88
C LEU A 372 8.61 -5.93 -15.78
N ARG A 373 9.18 -4.96 -15.05
CA ARG A 373 8.62 -3.60 -14.94
C ARG A 373 8.45 -2.95 -16.31
N ALA A 374 9.44 -3.07 -17.20
CA ALA A 374 9.37 -2.49 -18.54
C ALA A 374 8.24 -3.12 -19.39
N ALA A 375 8.10 -4.45 -19.39
CA ALA A 375 7.03 -5.17 -20.06
C ALA A 375 5.64 -4.77 -19.50
N ILE A 376 5.52 -4.69 -18.17
CA ILE A 376 4.30 -4.25 -17.48
C ILE A 376 3.89 -2.83 -17.87
N VAL A 377 4.82 -1.88 -17.94
CA VAL A 377 4.52 -0.50 -18.38
C VAL A 377 3.93 -0.49 -19.79
N GLY A 378 4.44 -1.32 -20.69
CA GLY A 378 3.88 -1.50 -22.03
C GLY A 378 2.45 -2.03 -22.01
N ALA A 379 2.21 -3.10 -21.25
CA ALA A 379 0.88 -3.71 -21.13
C ALA A 379 -0.15 -2.79 -20.46
N VAL A 380 0.24 -2.04 -19.42
CA VAL A 380 -0.64 -1.07 -18.76
C VAL A 380 -1.04 0.05 -19.73
N ARG A 381 -0.11 0.56 -20.53
CA ARG A 381 -0.43 1.55 -21.58
C ARG A 381 -1.41 1.00 -22.61
N ALA A 382 -1.16 -0.21 -23.11
CA ALA A 382 -2.07 -0.88 -24.04
C ALA A 382 -3.47 -1.11 -23.44
N HIS A 383 -3.54 -1.47 -22.15
CA HIS A 383 -4.81 -1.58 -21.42
C HIS A 383 -5.55 -0.23 -21.37
N ILE A 384 -4.87 0.85 -20.99
CA ILE A 384 -5.46 2.19 -20.90
C ILE A 384 -6.00 2.67 -22.26
N GLU A 385 -5.29 2.39 -23.34
CA GLU A 385 -5.72 2.71 -24.73
C GLU A 385 -6.99 1.95 -25.15
N GLN A 386 -7.17 0.72 -24.65
CA GLN A 386 -8.32 -0.14 -24.96
C GLN A 386 -9.54 0.12 -24.07
N LEU A 387 -9.40 0.90 -22.98
CA LEU A 387 -10.52 1.23 -22.09
C LEU A 387 -11.68 1.89 -22.85
N PRO A 388 -12.94 1.66 -22.43
CA PRO A 388 -14.11 2.36 -22.94
C PRO A 388 -13.93 3.89 -22.98
N PRO A 389 -14.77 4.62 -23.73
CA PRO A 389 -14.73 6.07 -23.78
C PRO A 389 -14.71 6.71 -22.38
N PHE A 390 -14.15 7.92 -22.29
CA PHE A 390 -14.09 8.70 -21.07
C PHE A 390 -15.50 8.93 -20.51
N ASP A 391 -15.67 8.67 -19.22
CA ASP A 391 -16.85 9.01 -18.42
C ASP A 391 -16.37 9.62 -17.10
N GLU A 392 -16.57 10.92 -16.92
CA GLU A 392 -16.08 11.70 -15.77
C GLU A 392 -16.50 11.10 -14.42
N ARG A 393 -17.68 10.50 -14.34
CA ARG A 393 -18.23 9.95 -13.09
C ARG A 393 -17.74 8.55 -12.77
N HIS A 394 -17.22 7.83 -13.78
CA HIS A 394 -16.78 6.45 -13.57
C HIS A 394 -15.39 6.40 -12.93
N PRO A 395 -15.19 5.63 -11.84
CA PRO A 395 -13.93 5.64 -11.07
C PRO A 395 -12.68 5.25 -11.87
N LEU A 396 -12.82 4.40 -12.89
CA LEU A 396 -11.73 4.02 -13.79
C LEU A 396 -11.66 4.94 -15.02
N LEU A 397 -12.80 5.17 -15.70
CA LEU A 397 -12.84 5.83 -17.01
C LEU A 397 -12.71 7.35 -16.93
N GLY A 398 -13.02 7.94 -15.77
CA GLY A 398 -12.94 9.39 -15.52
C GLY A 398 -11.53 9.90 -15.22
N LYS A 399 -10.48 9.08 -15.43
CA LYS A 399 -9.09 9.47 -15.17
C LYS A 399 -8.37 9.86 -16.46
N ALA A 400 -7.42 10.80 -16.34
CA ALA A 400 -6.55 11.22 -17.45
C ALA A 400 -5.70 10.05 -17.95
N ARG A 401 -5.66 9.83 -19.27
CA ARG A 401 -4.98 8.67 -19.88
C ARG A 401 -3.59 8.99 -20.43
N ASN A 402 -3.21 10.25 -20.49
CA ASN A 402 -1.99 10.76 -21.09
C ASN A 402 -0.92 11.16 -20.07
N ARG A 403 -1.08 10.78 -18.81
CA ARG A 403 -0.14 11.05 -17.74
C ARG A 403 0.92 9.96 -17.61
N ARG A 404 2.05 10.27 -16.98
CA ARG A 404 3.08 9.28 -16.63
C ARG A 404 2.48 8.23 -15.70
N LEU A 405 2.74 6.96 -15.99
CA LEU A 405 2.35 5.85 -15.11
C LEU A 405 3.20 5.88 -13.84
N ARG A 406 2.55 5.74 -12.69
CA ARG A 406 3.17 5.62 -11.37
C ARG A 406 2.56 4.44 -10.64
N PHE A 407 3.38 3.72 -9.90
CA PHE A 407 2.92 2.63 -9.07
C PHE A 407 2.66 3.13 -7.64
N SER A 408 1.49 2.82 -7.07
CA SER A 408 1.22 3.05 -5.64
C SER A 408 1.82 1.95 -4.76
N GLY A 409 2.00 0.76 -5.31
CA GLY A 409 2.65 -0.39 -4.68
C GLY A 409 3.01 -1.46 -5.70
N SER A 410 4.01 -2.28 -5.36
CA SER A 410 4.36 -3.48 -6.12
C SER A 410 4.99 -4.51 -5.19
N TRP A 411 4.63 -5.77 -5.32
CA TRP A 411 5.09 -6.84 -4.44
C TRP A 411 5.08 -8.19 -5.17
N SER A 412 5.76 -9.18 -4.61
CA SER A 412 5.62 -10.57 -4.99
C SER A 412 4.92 -11.34 -3.88
N VAL A 413 4.09 -12.31 -4.26
CA VAL A 413 3.40 -13.21 -3.32
C VAL A 413 3.72 -14.66 -3.65
N LEU A 414 4.15 -15.40 -2.64
CA LEU A 414 4.38 -16.84 -2.69
C LEU A 414 3.35 -17.52 -1.79
N LEU A 415 2.34 -18.14 -2.40
CA LEU A 415 1.37 -18.99 -1.73
C LEU A 415 1.86 -20.45 -1.74
N ARG A 416 1.60 -21.17 -0.65
CA ARG A 416 1.87 -22.60 -0.52
C ARG A 416 0.56 -23.38 -0.42
N GLY A 417 0.62 -24.70 -0.43
CA GLY A 417 -0.56 -25.57 -0.37
C GLY A 417 -1.55 -25.17 0.72
N GLY A 418 -2.83 -25.01 0.36
CA GLY A 418 -3.87 -24.40 1.19
C GLY A 418 -3.90 -22.86 1.16
N GLY A 419 -2.88 -22.22 0.56
CA GLY A 419 -2.77 -20.78 0.50
C GLY A 419 -3.74 -20.14 -0.50
N HIS A 420 -4.18 -18.94 -0.16
CA HIS A 420 -5.05 -18.13 -1.01
C HIS A 420 -4.97 -16.64 -0.62
N HIS A 421 -5.47 -15.79 -1.48
CA HIS A 421 -5.87 -14.43 -1.10
C HIS A 421 -7.35 -14.47 -0.70
N SER A 422 -7.67 -14.01 0.52
CA SER A 422 -9.05 -13.66 0.84
C SER A 422 -9.52 -12.51 -0.05
N ASN A 423 -10.82 -12.47 -0.39
CA ASN A 423 -11.35 -11.41 -1.23
C ASN A 423 -11.11 -10.04 -0.60
N HIS A 424 -10.54 -9.12 -1.38
CA HIS A 424 -10.12 -7.79 -0.94
C HIS A 424 -10.13 -6.80 -2.11
N VAL A 425 -9.81 -5.55 -1.83
CA VAL A 425 -9.78 -4.44 -2.78
C VAL A 425 -8.60 -3.51 -2.47
N HIS A 426 -8.22 -2.68 -3.43
CA HIS A 426 -7.15 -1.68 -3.30
C HIS A 426 -7.70 -0.28 -3.61
N PRO A 427 -8.45 0.35 -2.69
CA PRO A 427 -9.17 1.60 -2.97
C PRO A 427 -8.27 2.79 -3.32
N GLU A 428 -7.00 2.74 -2.93
CA GLU A 428 -5.99 3.75 -3.26
C GLU A 428 -5.44 3.63 -4.69
N GLY A 429 -5.65 2.48 -5.33
CA GLY A 429 -5.19 2.19 -6.69
C GLY A 429 -6.20 2.64 -7.76
N TRP A 430 -5.73 2.73 -8.99
CA TRP A 430 -6.54 2.91 -10.20
C TRP A 430 -6.74 1.60 -10.94
N ILE A 431 -5.63 0.90 -11.21
CA ILE A 431 -5.59 -0.40 -11.88
C ILE A 431 -4.75 -1.34 -11.01
N SER A 432 -5.32 -2.49 -10.65
CA SER A 432 -4.65 -3.58 -9.93
C SER A 432 -4.28 -4.71 -10.88
N SER A 433 -3.44 -5.63 -10.41
CA SER A 433 -2.85 -6.65 -11.27
C SER A 433 -2.59 -7.99 -10.59
N ALA A 434 -2.39 -9.01 -11.42
CA ALA A 434 -1.76 -10.26 -11.05
C ALA A 434 -0.91 -10.78 -12.23
N PHE A 435 0.40 -10.91 -12.03
CA PHE A 435 1.32 -11.52 -12.99
C PHE A 435 1.80 -12.87 -12.46
N TYR A 436 1.69 -13.93 -13.25
CA TYR A 436 1.96 -15.30 -12.83
C TYR A 436 3.36 -15.77 -13.23
N VAL A 437 4.18 -16.13 -12.24
CA VAL A 437 5.56 -16.58 -12.42
C VAL A 437 5.68 -18.10 -12.29
N ALA A 438 5.04 -18.66 -11.27
CA ALA A 438 4.94 -20.11 -11.10
C ALA A 438 3.55 -20.49 -10.59
N LEU A 439 3.08 -21.67 -10.99
CA LEU A 439 1.75 -22.16 -10.67
C LEU A 439 1.82 -23.56 -10.04
N PRO A 440 0.88 -23.89 -9.12
CA PRO A 440 0.78 -25.24 -8.56
C PRO A 440 0.38 -26.24 -9.65
N LYS A 441 0.82 -27.48 -9.50
CA LYS A 441 0.30 -28.57 -10.33
C LYS A 441 -1.17 -28.82 -9.97
N ARG A 442 -2.00 -29.03 -10.99
CA ARG A 442 -3.40 -29.44 -10.73
C ARG A 442 -3.43 -30.79 -10.02
N ALA A 443 -4.12 -30.86 -8.91
CA ALA A 443 -4.40 -32.13 -8.23
C ALA A 443 -5.47 -32.92 -9.02
N GLU A 444 -5.26 -34.22 -9.20
CA GLU A 444 -6.28 -35.10 -9.80
C GLU A 444 -7.54 -35.13 -8.91
N GLY A 445 -8.70 -34.82 -9.50
CA GLY A 445 -9.98 -34.81 -8.77
C GLY A 445 -10.22 -33.58 -7.88
N GLY A 446 -9.34 -32.56 -7.90
CA GLY A 446 -9.53 -31.30 -7.19
C GLY A 446 -10.51 -30.33 -7.88
N ASP A 447 -10.75 -29.18 -7.22
CA ASP A 447 -11.52 -28.08 -7.82
C ASP A 447 -10.88 -27.65 -9.15
N GLN A 448 -11.67 -27.61 -10.22
CA GLN A 448 -11.18 -27.21 -11.54
C GLN A 448 -10.67 -25.78 -11.58
N ASN A 449 -11.13 -24.91 -10.67
CA ASN A 449 -10.75 -23.50 -10.57
C ASN A 449 -9.67 -23.27 -9.50
N ALA A 450 -9.08 -24.33 -8.92
CA ALA A 450 -8.03 -24.18 -7.91
C ALA A 450 -6.87 -23.26 -8.40
N GLY A 451 -6.53 -22.24 -7.60
CA GLY A 451 -5.51 -21.24 -7.93
C GLY A 451 -5.93 -20.13 -8.89
N TRP A 452 -7.18 -20.16 -9.40
CA TRP A 452 -7.70 -19.13 -10.30
C TRP A 452 -7.95 -17.80 -9.56
N LEU A 453 -7.85 -16.70 -10.29
CA LEU A 453 -8.28 -15.38 -9.82
C LEU A 453 -9.80 -15.29 -9.93
N THR A 454 -10.44 -14.81 -8.84
CA THR A 454 -11.87 -14.46 -8.82
C THR A 454 -12.03 -12.96 -8.82
N LEU A 455 -13.03 -12.45 -9.55
CA LEU A 455 -13.39 -11.04 -9.61
C LEU A 455 -14.86 -10.86 -9.25
N GLY A 456 -15.15 -9.87 -8.36
CA GLY A 456 -16.49 -9.45 -7.99
C GLY A 456 -17.11 -10.21 -6.81
N GLU A 457 -16.45 -11.17 -6.21
CA GLU A 457 -16.92 -11.85 -5.00
C GLU A 457 -16.52 -11.04 -3.75
N PRO A 458 -17.47 -10.62 -2.89
CA PRO A 458 -17.15 -9.87 -1.68
C PRO A 458 -16.42 -10.71 -0.63
N GLN A 459 -15.91 -10.05 0.42
CA GLN A 459 -15.44 -10.75 1.63
C GLN A 459 -16.56 -11.53 2.28
N LYS A 460 -16.26 -12.76 2.76
CA LYS A 460 -17.22 -13.61 3.48
C LYS A 460 -17.79 -12.94 4.74
N GLU A 461 -16.96 -12.11 5.38
CA GLU A 461 -17.29 -11.35 6.59
C GLU A 461 -18.41 -10.32 6.36
N LEU A 462 -18.71 -9.96 5.11
CA LEU A 462 -19.85 -9.11 4.78
C LEU A 462 -21.20 -9.85 4.80
N GLY A 463 -21.20 -11.19 4.85
CA GLY A 463 -22.42 -11.98 4.90
C GLY A 463 -23.28 -11.88 3.65
N ILE A 464 -22.74 -11.40 2.53
CA ILE A 464 -23.43 -11.24 1.25
C ILE A 464 -23.02 -12.39 0.33
N ASP A 465 -24.01 -13.17 -0.10
CA ASP A 465 -23.81 -14.28 -1.06
C ASP A 465 -23.94 -13.74 -2.49
N LEU A 466 -22.82 -13.31 -3.04
CA LEU A 466 -22.67 -12.91 -4.44
C LEU A 466 -21.51 -13.72 -5.04
N PRO A 467 -21.78 -14.57 -6.05
CA PRO A 467 -20.71 -15.29 -6.73
C PRO A 467 -19.81 -14.32 -7.51
N PRO A 468 -18.55 -14.71 -7.77
CA PRO A 468 -17.71 -13.96 -8.69
C PRO A 468 -18.38 -13.91 -10.07
N PHE A 469 -18.33 -12.75 -10.71
CA PHE A 469 -18.84 -12.62 -12.08
C PHE A 469 -17.81 -13.09 -13.12
N ARG A 470 -16.53 -13.22 -12.72
CA ARG A 470 -15.47 -13.70 -13.61
C ARG A 470 -14.44 -14.53 -12.86
N TYR A 471 -14.07 -15.64 -13.48
CA TYR A 471 -12.89 -16.42 -13.16
C TYR A 471 -11.83 -16.24 -14.23
N VAL A 472 -10.57 -16.03 -13.83
CA VAL A 472 -9.45 -15.95 -14.77
C VAL A 472 -8.50 -17.11 -14.52
N GLU A 473 -8.37 -18.00 -15.50
CA GLU A 473 -7.42 -19.11 -15.45
C GLU A 473 -5.99 -18.57 -15.51
N PRO A 474 -5.13 -18.87 -14.52
CA PRO A 474 -3.76 -18.41 -14.51
C PRO A 474 -2.89 -19.20 -15.51
N ARG A 475 -1.98 -18.49 -16.17
CA ARG A 475 -0.92 -19.11 -17.01
C ARG A 475 0.40 -18.41 -16.69
N VAL A 476 1.49 -19.17 -16.65
CA VAL A 476 2.84 -18.60 -16.44
C VAL A 476 3.13 -17.60 -17.55
N GLY A 477 3.67 -16.43 -17.18
CA GLY A 477 3.92 -15.30 -18.10
C GLY A 477 2.70 -14.40 -18.36
N GLN A 478 1.53 -14.74 -17.83
CA GLN A 478 0.30 -13.98 -18.03
C GLN A 478 0.18 -12.86 -17.00
N LEU A 479 -0.22 -11.67 -17.46
CA LEU A 479 -0.61 -10.52 -16.67
C LEU A 479 -2.11 -10.28 -16.78
N VAL A 480 -2.80 -10.14 -15.66
CA VAL A 480 -4.19 -9.70 -15.58
C VAL A 480 -4.23 -8.30 -15.01
N LEU A 481 -4.94 -7.38 -15.66
CA LEU A 481 -5.18 -6.00 -15.23
C LEU A 481 -6.68 -5.80 -15.02
N PHE A 482 -7.06 -5.17 -13.89
CA PHE A 482 -8.45 -4.93 -13.52
C PHE A 482 -8.58 -3.68 -12.64
N PRO A 483 -9.77 -3.07 -12.53
CA PRO A 483 -10.00 -1.91 -11.67
C PRO A 483 -9.67 -2.20 -10.20
N SER A 484 -8.96 -1.30 -9.53
CA SER A 484 -8.47 -1.54 -8.15
C SER A 484 -9.59 -1.62 -7.10
N TRP A 485 -10.76 -1.02 -7.36
CA TRP A 485 -11.95 -1.13 -6.52
C TRP A 485 -12.69 -2.47 -6.66
N MET A 486 -12.35 -3.28 -7.68
CA MET A 486 -13.01 -4.56 -7.94
C MET A 486 -12.57 -5.60 -6.90
N TRP A 487 -13.55 -6.20 -6.22
CA TRP A 487 -13.30 -7.30 -5.30
C TRP A 487 -12.59 -8.45 -6.01
N HIS A 488 -11.53 -8.94 -5.43
CA HIS A 488 -10.76 -10.03 -6.02
C HIS A 488 -10.11 -10.91 -4.97
N GLY A 489 -9.90 -12.18 -5.34
CA GLY A 489 -9.29 -13.19 -4.50
C GLY A 489 -8.68 -14.33 -5.30
N THR A 490 -8.27 -15.37 -4.62
CA THR A 490 -7.72 -16.58 -5.26
C THR A 490 -8.46 -17.80 -4.73
N VAL A 491 -8.97 -18.65 -5.62
CA VAL A 491 -9.51 -19.95 -5.23
C VAL A 491 -8.42 -20.77 -4.56
N PRO A 492 -8.62 -21.29 -3.33
CA PRO A 492 -7.62 -22.12 -2.64
C PRO A 492 -7.20 -23.33 -3.47
N PHE A 493 -5.91 -23.71 -3.39
CA PHE A 493 -5.37 -24.92 -4.03
C PHE A 493 -4.71 -25.81 -2.99
N GLN A 494 -4.71 -27.12 -3.20
CA GLN A 494 -4.33 -28.08 -2.17
C GLN A 494 -2.82 -28.28 -2.03
N GLU A 495 -2.09 -28.36 -3.16
CA GLU A 495 -0.66 -28.72 -3.19
C GLU A 495 0.14 -27.83 -4.14
N GLY A 496 1.43 -27.72 -3.87
CA GLY A 496 2.36 -26.95 -4.66
C GLY A 496 2.50 -25.49 -4.21
N GLU A 497 3.03 -24.68 -5.08
CA GLU A 497 3.29 -23.26 -4.83
C GLU A 497 2.75 -22.41 -5.98
N ARG A 498 2.30 -21.21 -5.66
CA ARG A 498 1.90 -20.17 -6.62
C ARG A 498 2.71 -18.92 -6.34
N LEU A 499 3.57 -18.53 -7.31
CA LEU A 499 4.38 -17.32 -7.23
C LEU A 499 3.82 -16.28 -8.22
N THR A 500 3.54 -15.10 -7.71
CA THR A 500 3.05 -13.97 -8.50
C THR A 500 3.83 -12.70 -8.20
N ALA A 501 3.89 -11.79 -9.17
CA ALA A 501 4.14 -10.38 -8.94
C ALA A 501 2.83 -9.61 -9.10
N ALA A 502 2.59 -8.65 -8.23
CA ALA A 502 1.41 -7.81 -8.27
C ALA A 502 1.81 -6.35 -8.06
N PHE A 503 0.98 -5.46 -8.57
CA PHE A 503 1.16 -4.01 -8.43
C PHE A 503 -0.17 -3.29 -8.57
N ASP A 504 -0.21 -2.07 -8.05
CA ASP A 504 -1.27 -1.12 -8.28
C ASP A 504 -0.72 0.11 -9.01
N VAL A 505 -1.41 0.53 -10.05
CA VAL A 505 -1.16 1.80 -10.71
C VAL A 505 -1.86 2.89 -9.92
N ARG A 506 -1.14 3.97 -9.61
CA ARG A 506 -1.69 5.13 -8.93
C ARG A 506 -2.65 5.88 -9.87
N PRO A 507 -3.78 6.41 -9.36
CA PRO A 507 -4.59 7.35 -10.13
C PRO A 507 -3.73 8.50 -10.63
N PRO A 508 -3.84 8.90 -11.93
CA PRO A 508 -3.10 10.03 -12.45
C PRO A 508 -3.55 11.33 -11.79
N ILE A 509 -2.59 12.16 -11.45
CA ILE A 509 -2.77 13.50 -10.84
C ILE A 509 -3.00 14.52 -11.93
#